data_e6195e275fb8076ab082039abcf68f32
#
_entry.id   e6195e275fb8076ab082039abcf68f32
#
_cell.length_a   1.000
_cell.length_b   1.000
_cell.length_c   1.000
_cell.angle_alpha   90.00
_cell.angle_beta   90.00
_cell.angle_gamma   90.00
#
_symmetry.space_group_name_H-M   'P 1'
#
loop_
_entity.id
_entity.type
_entity.pdbx_description
1 polymer ?
#
loop_
_entity_poly.entity_id
_entity_poly.type
_entity_poly.pdbx_seq_one_letter_code
_entity_poly.pdbx_strand_id
1 'polypeptide(L)'
;MYRDHTKVVQIGNKKIGGGNPILIQSMTNTKTEDVEATVRQILELEAAGCDIIRCAVPTMEAAQALKEIKKQIHIPLVADIHFDYRLAIAAMENGADKIRINPVNIGSTDRIQAVVDVAKERNIPIRVGVNSGSLEKELVEKYHGVTAEGLVESALDKVRIIEEMGYDNLVISIKSSDVMMCAKAHELIAEKTDHPLHVGITEAGTLYSGNIKSAVGLGIILSQGIGDTIRVSLTGAPLEEIKSAKRILKTLGLRKGGVEVVSCPTCGRTRIDLIGLANKVEAMVQDIPLDIKVAVMGCVVNGPGEAKEADIGIAGGVGVGLLIKKGEIVKKVPEDQLLDILREELLHWEG
;
A
#
# COMPACT_ATOMS: atom_id res chain seq x y z
N MET A 1 3.37 -3.91 19.64
CA MET A 1 2.22 -3.51 18.76
C MET A 1 1.59 -4.78 18.24
N TYR A 2 0.34 -4.74 17.76
CA TYR A 2 -0.32 -5.94 17.22
C TYR A 2 0.50 -6.66 16.15
N ARG A 3 0.99 -5.92 15.12
CA ARG A 3 1.76 -6.52 14.03
C ARG A 3 3.09 -7.16 14.43
N ASP A 4 3.62 -6.84 15.61
CA ASP A 4 4.87 -7.45 16.10
C ASP A 4 4.64 -8.89 16.56
N HIS A 5 3.40 -9.27 16.83
CA HIS A 5 2.98 -10.55 17.37
C HIS A 5 2.08 -11.37 16.44
N THR A 6 1.82 -10.88 15.22
CA THR A 6 1.07 -11.66 14.25
C THR A 6 1.88 -12.85 13.74
N LYS A 7 1.19 -13.89 13.30
CA LYS A 7 1.82 -15.05 12.64
C LYS A 7 2.64 -14.59 11.45
N VAL A 8 3.79 -15.22 11.24
CA VAL A 8 4.59 -14.96 10.02
C VAL A 8 4.02 -15.79 8.88
N VAL A 9 3.66 -15.12 7.80
CA VAL A 9 3.15 -15.74 6.57
C VAL A 9 4.13 -15.50 5.44
N GLN A 10 4.55 -16.59 4.79
CA GLN A 10 5.41 -16.54 3.60
C GLN A 10 4.55 -16.40 2.35
N ILE A 11 4.84 -15.41 1.49
CA ILE A 11 4.18 -15.19 0.21
C ILE A 11 5.26 -15.12 -0.87
N GLY A 12 5.46 -16.20 -1.60
CA GLY A 12 6.58 -16.31 -2.53
C GLY A 12 7.92 -16.05 -1.83
N ASN A 13 8.65 -15.04 -2.28
CA ASN A 13 9.94 -14.63 -1.69
C ASN A 13 9.81 -13.55 -0.59
N LYS A 14 8.61 -13.20 -0.16
CA LYS A 14 8.35 -12.18 0.86
C LYS A 14 7.74 -12.79 2.13
N LYS A 15 7.98 -12.13 3.27
CA LYS A 15 7.36 -12.46 4.56
C LYS A 15 6.57 -11.27 5.07
N ILE A 16 5.42 -11.56 5.67
CA ILE A 16 4.58 -10.58 6.37
C ILE A 16 4.26 -11.07 7.78
N GLY A 17 3.83 -10.17 8.65
CA GLY A 17 3.55 -10.50 10.06
C GLY A 17 4.81 -10.63 10.91
N GLY A 18 4.64 -10.78 12.22
CA GLY A 18 5.75 -10.97 13.17
C GLY A 18 6.76 -9.82 13.18
N GLY A 19 6.31 -8.59 12.99
CA GLY A 19 7.18 -7.40 12.96
C GLY A 19 7.95 -7.21 11.65
N ASN A 20 7.70 -8.01 10.62
CA ASN A 20 8.28 -7.78 9.28
C ASN A 20 7.79 -6.44 8.70
N PRO A 21 8.55 -5.83 7.76
CA PRO A 21 8.14 -4.59 7.13
C PRO A 21 6.76 -4.68 6.48
N ILE A 22 6.00 -3.58 6.53
CA ILE A 22 4.69 -3.48 5.88
C ILE A 22 4.89 -3.46 4.37
N LEU A 23 4.27 -4.40 3.66
CA LEU A 23 4.39 -4.53 2.23
C LEU A 23 3.25 -3.82 1.49
N ILE A 24 3.59 -3.21 0.36
CA ILE A 24 2.65 -2.55 -0.54
C ILE A 24 2.17 -3.56 -1.58
N GLN A 25 0.87 -3.80 -1.60
CA GLN A 25 0.21 -4.59 -2.63
C GLN A 25 -0.58 -3.69 -3.56
N SER A 26 -0.51 -3.93 -4.87
CA SER A 26 -1.42 -3.36 -5.86
C SER A 26 -2.15 -4.44 -6.65
N MET A 27 -2.92 -4.04 -7.63
CA MET A 27 -3.68 -4.93 -8.49
C MET A 27 -3.60 -4.46 -9.94
N THR A 28 -3.39 -5.40 -10.86
CA THR A 28 -3.45 -5.09 -12.28
C THR A 28 -4.88 -4.72 -12.71
N ASN A 29 -4.99 -3.86 -13.70
CA ASN A 29 -6.25 -3.53 -14.37
C ASN A 29 -6.30 -4.04 -15.82
N THR A 30 -5.31 -4.82 -16.23
CA THR A 30 -5.27 -5.55 -17.50
C THR A 30 -6.12 -6.82 -17.41
N LYS A 31 -6.49 -7.37 -18.55
CA LYS A 31 -7.03 -8.72 -18.60
C LYS A 31 -5.91 -9.71 -18.33
N THR A 32 -6.07 -10.59 -17.35
CA THR A 32 -4.98 -11.49 -16.91
C THR A 32 -4.58 -12.48 -18.01
N GLU A 33 -5.49 -12.87 -18.88
CA GLU A 33 -5.23 -13.70 -20.05
C GLU A 33 -4.36 -13.01 -21.12
N ASP A 34 -4.29 -11.67 -21.12
CA ASP A 34 -3.32 -10.91 -21.90
C ASP A 34 -1.98 -10.84 -21.12
N VAL A 35 -1.20 -11.89 -21.30
CA VAL A 35 0.08 -12.08 -20.59
C VAL A 35 1.04 -10.92 -20.82
N GLU A 36 1.19 -10.46 -22.06
CA GLU A 36 2.14 -9.41 -22.41
C GLU A 36 1.77 -8.07 -21.73
N ALA A 37 0.51 -7.64 -21.85
CA ALA A 37 0.05 -6.42 -21.21
C ALA A 37 0.14 -6.50 -19.69
N THR A 38 -0.20 -7.66 -19.11
CA THR A 38 -0.17 -7.87 -17.65
C THR A 38 1.26 -7.88 -17.12
N VAL A 39 2.18 -8.57 -17.76
CA VAL A 39 3.60 -8.57 -17.38
C VAL A 39 4.20 -7.16 -17.45
N ARG A 40 3.97 -6.44 -18.54
CA ARG A 40 4.44 -5.06 -18.70
C ARG A 40 3.97 -4.16 -17.56
N GLN A 41 2.67 -4.23 -17.21
CA GLN A 41 2.12 -3.46 -16.10
C GLN A 41 2.72 -3.88 -14.75
N ILE A 42 2.90 -5.17 -14.50
CA ILE A 42 3.51 -5.66 -13.26
C ILE A 42 4.94 -5.17 -13.12
N LEU A 43 5.75 -5.25 -14.18
CA LEU A 43 7.15 -4.78 -14.15
C LEU A 43 7.24 -3.26 -13.91
N GLU A 44 6.31 -2.47 -14.47
CA GLU A 44 6.20 -1.04 -14.17
C GLU A 44 5.88 -0.79 -12.69
N LEU A 45 4.92 -1.51 -12.13
CA LEU A 45 4.53 -1.39 -10.72
C LEU A 45 5.65 -1.88 -9.79
N GLU A 46 6.34 -2.96 -10.15
CA GLU A 46 7.50 -3.48 -9.43
C GLU A 46 8.63 -2.44 -9.38
N ALA A 47 8.96 -1.83 -10.52
CA ALA A 47 9.96 -0.76 -10.60
C ALA A 47 9.58 0.45 -9.72
N ALA A 48 8.29 0.75 -9.59
CA ALA A 48 7.79 1.81 -8.73
C ALA A 48 7.82 1.46 -7.22
N GLY A 49 8.08 0.19 -6.86
CA GLY A 49 8.17 -0.28 -5.49
C GLY A 49 6.95 -1.02 -4.97
N CYS A 50 6.17 -1.63 -5.86
CA CYS A 50 5.16 -2.62 -5.49
C CYS A 50 5.86 -3.87 -4.95
N ASP A 51 5.42 -4.35 -3.78
CA ASP A 51 6.03 -5.52 -3.14
C ASP A 51 5.30 -6.83 -3.47
N ILE A 52 4.00 -6.75 -3.74
CA ILE A 52 3.10 -7.88 -4.04
C ILE A 52 2.08 -7.44 -5.09
N ILE A 53 1.87 -8.24 -6.12
CA ILE A 53 0.87 -7.93 -7.16
C ILE A 53 -0.32 -8.89 -7.10
N ARG A 54 -1.53 -8.38 -7.34
CA ARG A 54 -2.75 -9.17 -7.45
C ARG A 54 -3.31 -9.08 -8.85
N CYS A 55 -3.69 -10.23 -9.41
CA CYS A 55 -4.38 -10.34 -10.69
C CYS A 55 -5.78 -10.94 -10.48
N ALA A 56 -6.77 -10.43 -11.21
CA ALA A 56 -8.10 -11.06 -11.25
C ALA A 56 -8.03 -12.37 -12.03
N VAL A 57 -8.70 -13.40 -11.55
CA VAL A 57 -8.79 -14.71 -12.22
C VAL A 57 -10.25 -15.09 -12.41
N PRO A 58 -10.93 -14.48 -13.40
CA PRO A 58 -12.34 -14.72 -13.65
C PRO A 58 -12.60 -15.96 -14.50
N THR A 59 -11.60 -16.47 -15.22
CA THR A 59 -11.72 -17.58 -16.17
C THR A 59 -10.58 -18.58 -16.02
N MET A 60 -10.73 -19.76 -16.62
CA MET A 60 -9.67 -20.77 -16.63
C MET A 60 -8.46 -20.32 -17.46
N GLU A 61 -8.69 -19.58 -18.54
CA GLU A 61 -7.62 -18.98 -19.35
C GLU A 61 -6.77 -18.02 -18.52
N ALA A 62 -7.42 -17.19 -17.70
CA ALA A 62 -6.72 -16.31 -16.77
C ALA A 62 -5.90 -17.09 -15.74
N ALA A 63 -6.45 -18.19 -15.18
CA ALA A 63 -5.72 -19.04 -14.25
C ALA A 63 -4.48 -19.69 -14.90
N GLN A 64 -4.61 -20.17 -16.13
CA GLN A 64 -3.50 -20.77 -16.89
C GLN A 64 -2.43 -19.74 -17.28
N ALA A 65 -2.84 -18.50 -17.60
CA ALA A 65 -1.94 -17.40 -17.94
C ALA A 65 -0.98 -17.04 -16.80
N LEU A 66 -1.34 -17.30 -15.54
CA LEU A 66 -0.48 -17.02 -14.38
C LEU A 66 0.87 -17.72 -14.50
N LYS A 67 0.96 -18.89 -15.11
CA LYS A 67 2.20 -19.63 -15.30
C LYS A 67 3.21 -18.87 -16.14
N GLU A 68 2.76 -18.25 -17.21
CA GLU A 68 3.64 -17.46 -18.09
C GLU A 68 3.94 -16.08 -17.50
N ILE A 69 2.98 -15.48 -16.80
CA ILE A 69 3.19 -14.23 -16.07
C ILE A 69 4.26 -14.44 -14.99
N LYS A 70 4.12 -15.49 -14.18
CA LYS A 70 5.03 -15.78 -13.05
C LYS A 70 6.49 -15.97 -13.47
N LYS A 71 6.76 -16.47 -14.66
CA LYS A 71 8.12 -16.64 -15.19
C LYS A 71 8.84 -15.32 -15.48
N GLN A 72 8.09 -14.22 -15.65
CA GLN A 72 8.60 -12.95 -16.15
C GLN A 72 8.57 -11.83 -15.09
N ILE A 73 8.03 -12.10 -13.90
CA ILE A 73 7.94 -11.13 -12.79
C ILE A 73 8.77 -11.59 -11.61
N HIS A 74 9.15 -10.67 -10.70
CA HIS A 74 10.04 -10.97 -9.59
C HIS A 74 9.37 -10.85 -8.22
N ILE A 75 8.19 -10.23 -8.17
CA ILE A 75 7.39 -10.07 -6.94
C ILE A 75 6.33 -11.18 -6.82
N PRO A 76 5.86 -11.49 -5.60
CA PRO A 76 4.79 -12.46 -5.39
C PRO A 76 3.51 -12.11 -6.11
N LEU A 77 2.87 -13.15 -6.66
CA LEU A 77 1.63 -13.07 -7.42
C LEU A 77 0.44 -13.59 -6.59
N VAL A 78 -0.58 -12.77 -6.42
CA VAL A 78 -1.83 -13.12 -5.74
C VAL A 78 -2.93 -13.32 -6.76
N ALA A 79 -3.59 -14.46 -6.75
CA ALA A 79 -4.79 -14.72 -7.56
C ALA A 79 -6.05 -14.31 -6.80
N ASP A 80 -6.87 -13.47 -7.42
CA ASP A 80 -8.15 -13.02 -6.88
C ASP A 80 -9.30 -13.85 -7.46
N ILE A 81 -9.85 -14.73 -6.62
CA ILE A 81 -10.91 -15.68 -6.99
C ILE A 81 -12.24 -15.24 -6.39
N HIS A 82 -13.28 -15.14 -7.21
CA HIS A 82 -14.58 -14.66 -6.73
C HIS A 82 -15.53 -15.80 -6.36
N PHE A 83 -15.74 -16.79 -7.25
CA PHE A 83 -16.81 -17.77 -7.09
C PHE A 83 -16.40 -19.22 -7.36
N ASP A 84 -15.58 -19.49 -8.36
CA ASP A 84 -15.29 -20.85 -8.79
C ASP A 84 -14.03 -21.41 -8.11
N TYR A 85 -14.23 -22.43 -7.26
CA TYR A 85 -13.14 -23.11 -6.56
C TYR A 85 -12.09 -23.74 -7.49
N ARG A 86 -12.50 -24.16 -8.71
CA ARG A 86 -11.60 -24.74 -9.72
C ARG A 86 -10.56 -23.72 -10.20
N LEU A 87 -10.96 -22.45 -10.29
CA LEU A 87 -10.03 -21.36 -10.63
C LEU A 87 -8.99 -21.12 -9.51
N ALA A 88 -9.40 -21.29 -8.25
CA ALA A 88 -8.47 -21.20 -7.12
C ALA A 88 -7.40 -22.31 -7.20
N ILE A 89 -7.82 -23.53 -7.43
CA ILE A 89 -6.93 -24.68 -7.61
C ILE A 89 -6.00 -24.46 -8.81
N ALA A 90 -6.56 -24.15 -9.98
CA ALA A 90 -5.76 -23.90 -11.19
C ALA A 90 -4.78 -22.74 -11.01
N ALA A 91 -5.15 -21.67 -10.31
CA ALA A 91 -4.26 -20.55 -10.03
C ALA A 91 -3.06 -20.96 -9.17
N MET A 92 -3.27 -21.75 -8.12
CA MET A 92 -2.21 -22.30 -7.29
C MET A 92 -1.28 -23.24 -8.06
N GLU A 93 -1.84 -24.08 -8.92
CA GLU A 93 -1.08 -24.99 -9.78
C GLU A 93 -0.26 -24.25 -10.84
N ASN A 94 -0.71 -23.07 -11.26
CA ASN A 94 -0.02 -22.22 -12.23
C ASN A 94 0.85 -21.11 -11.60
N GLY A 95 1.20 -21.23 -10.31
CA GLY A 95 2.25 -20.44 -9.69
C GLY A 95 1.79 -19.21 -8.91
N ALA A 96 0.52 -19.12 -8.53
CA ALA A 96 0.09 -18.12 -7.57
C ALA A 96 0.75 -18.36 -6.20
N ASP A 97 1.34 -17.32 -5.62
CA ASP A 97 2.01 -17.38 -4.30
C ASP A 97 1.03 -17.17 -3.14
N LYS A 98 -0.16 -16.68 -3.42
CA LYS A 98 -1.27 -16.52 -2.49
C LYS A 98 -2.58 -16.47 -3.27
N ILE A 99 -3.64 -16.95 -2.69
CA ILE A 99 -5.00 -16.75 -3.23
C ILE A 99 -5.82 -15.83 -2.32
N ARG A 100 -6.73 -15.07 -2.91
CA ARG A 100 -7.76 -14.34 -2.19
C ARG A 100 -9.11 -14.94 -2.53
N ILE A 101 -9.83 -15.37 -1.52
CA ILE A 101 -11.18 -15.92 -1.65
C ILE A 101 -12.12 -15.30 -0.60
N ASN A 102 -13.42 -15.46 -0.85
CA ASN A 102 -14.45 -15.41 0.17
C ASN A 102 -15.06 -16.81 0.25
N PRO A 103 -14.85 -17.58 1.34
CA PRO A 103 -15.32 -18.95 1.45
C PRO A 103 -16.81 -19.13 1.17
N VAL A 104 -17.63 -18.17 1.60
CA VAL A 104 -19.09 -18.20 1.34
C VAL A 104 -19.41 -18.16 -0.15
N ASN A 105 -18.62 -17.42 -0.94
CA ASN A 105 -18.83 -17.33 -2.39
C ASN A 105 -18.34 -18.59 -3.14
N ILE A 106 -17.39 -19.32 -2.56
CA ILE A 106 -16.87 -20.57 -3.12
C ILE A 106 -17.93 -21.68 -3.08
N GLY A 107 -18.79 -21.66 -2.07
CA GLY A 107 -19.97 -22.51 -1.97
C GLY A 107 -19.86 -23.60 -0.92
N SER A 108 -20.10 -24.87 -1.30
CA SER A 108 -20.17 -25.97 -0.33
C SER A 108 -18.84 -26.26 0.37
N THR A 109 -18.94 -26.85 1.55
CA THR A 109 -17.79 -27.28 2.37
C THR A 109 -16.78 -28.12 1.58
N ASP A 110 -17.26 -29.05 0.74
CA ASP A 110 -16.40 -29.90 -0.08
C ASP A 110 -15.55 -29.09 -1.08
N ARG A 111 -16.11 -28.02 -1.65
CA ARG A 111 -15.39 -27.14 -2.57
C ARG A 111 -14.32 -26.31 -1.85
N ILE A 112 -14.66 -25.82 -0.65
CA ILE A 112 -13.69 -25.10 0.19
C ILE A 112 -12.59 -26.08 0.61
N GLN A 113 -12.94 -27.30 1.03
CA GLN A 113 -11.97 -28.33 1.39
C GLN A 113 -11.00 -28.62 0.24
N ALA A 114 -11.50 -28.77 -0.99
CA ALA A 114 -10.64 -29.00 -2.16
C ALA A 114 -9.61 -27.86 -2.38
N VAL A 115 -10.03 -26.62 -2.18
CA VAL A 115 -9.11 -25.46 -2.24
C VAL A 115 -8.08 -25.51 -1.12
N VAL A 116 -8.51 -25.80 0.11
CA VAL A 116 -7.65 -25.89 1.28
C VAL A 116 -6.64 -27.02 1.15
N ASP A 117 -7.02 -28.17 0.61
CA ASP A 117 -6.11 -29.30 0.43
C ASP A 117 -4.95 -28.95 -0.52
N VAL A 118 -5.24 -28.29 -1.64
CA VAL A 118 -4.19 -27.82 -2.56
C VAL A 118 -3.33 -26.72 -1.93
N ALA A 119 -3.94 -25.81 -1.17
CA ALA A 119 -3.20 -24.79 -0.45
C ALA A 119 -2.25 -25.37 0.59
N LYS A 120 -2.68 -26.42 1.32
CA LYS A 120 -1.84 -27.17 2.26
C LYS A 120 -0.67 -27.86 1.58
N GLU A 121 -0.97 -28.61 0.51
CA GLU A 121 0.06 -29.36 -0.24
C GLU A 121 1.18 -28.43 -0.74
N ARG A 122 0.80 -27.23 -1.18
CA ARG A 122 1.72 -26.26 -1.77
C ARG A 122 2.19 -25.18 -0.80
N ASN A 123 1.71 -25.20 0.45
CA ASN A 123 1.97 -24.19 1.46
C ASN A 123 1.65 -22.76 0.99
N ILE A 124 0.53 -22.59 0.29
CA ILE A 124 0.09 -21.31 -0.28
C ILE A 124 -0.88 -20.62 0.68
N PRO A 125 -0.57 -19.42 1.19
CA PRO A 125 -1.47 -18.72 2.10
C PRO A 125 -2.77 -18.31 1.43
N ILE A 126 -3.85 -18.35 2.21
CA ILE A 126 -5.19 -17.94 1.79
C ILE A 126 -5.52 -16.60 2.46
N ARG A 127 -5.91 -15.61 1.66
CA ARG A 127 -6.49 -14.39 2.20
C ARG A 127 -8.01 -14.45 2.19
N VAL A 128 -8.57 -14.37 3.38
CA VAL A 128 -10.00 -14.21 3.60
C VAL A 128 -10.36 -12.73 3.53
N GLY A 129 -11.27 -12.36 2.62
CA GLY A 129 -11.66 -10.97 2.42
C GLY A 129 -13.12 -10.71 2.73
N VAL A 130 -13.39 -9.69 3.54
CA VAL A 130 -14.71 -9.17 3.85
C VAL A 130 -14.81 -7.71 3.43
N ASN A 131 -15.89 -7.35 2.77
CA ASN A 131 -16.18 -5.96 2.39
C ASN A 131 -17.55 -5.53 2.93
N SER A 132 -17.68 -4.29 3.35
CA SER A 132 -18.94 -3.74 3.85
C SER A 132 -20.09 -3.84 2.84
N GLY A 133 -19.79 -3.70 1.55
CA GLY A 133 -20.80 -3.80 0.49
C GLY A 133 -21.32 -5.23 0.21
N SER A 134 -20.74 -6.25 0.83
CA SER A 134 -21.13 -7.67 0.63
C SER A 134 -21.23 -8.43 1.96
N LEU A 135 -21.58 -7.72 3.05
CA LEU A 135 -21.84 -8.36 4.34
C LEU A 135 -23.10 -9.23 4.26
N GLU A 136 -23.08 -10.38 4.90
CA GLU A 136 -24.18 -11.35 4.93
C GLU A 136 -25.44 -10.73 5.53
N LYS A 137 -26.60 -11.05 4.95
CA LYS A 137 -27.91 -10.50 5.35
C LYS A 137 -28.23 -10.80 6.81
N GLU A 138 -27.90 -11.99 7.29
CA GLU A 138 -28.10 -12.42 8.66
C GLU A 138 -27.33 -11.54 9.65
N LEU A 139 -26.11 -11.14 9.28
CA LEU A 139 -25.31 -10.23 10.11
C LEU A 139 -25.83 -8.77 10.04
N VAL A 140 -26.29 -8.34 8.87
CA VAL A 140 -26.94 -7.03 8.74
C VAL A 140 -28.21 -6.96 9.59
N GLU A 141 -29.02 -8.01 9.64
CA GLU A 141 -30.22 -8.11 10.49
C GLU A 141 -29.83 -8.13 11.98
N LYS A 142 -28.86 -8.97 12.34
CA LYS A 142 -28.38 -9.11 13.73
C LYS A 142 -27.85 -7.80 14.31
N TYR A 143 -27.11 -7.04 13.54
CA TYR A 143 -26.48 -5.79 13.98
C TYR A 143 -27.27 -4.53 13.57
N HIS A 144 -28.47 -4.69 13.03
CA HIS A 144 -29.34 -3.59 12.57
C HIS A 144 -28.67 -2.65 11.55
N GLY A 145 -27.80 -3.22 10.71
CA GLY A 145 -27.08 -2.49 9.67
C GLY A 145 -25.68 -3.08 9.41
N VAL A 146 -24.93 -2.40 8.54
CA VAL A 146 -23.52 -2.71 8.32
C VAL A 146 -22.71 -2.04 9.42
N THR A 147 -22.05 -2.83 10.26
CA THR A 147 -21.30 -2.35 11.43
C THR A 147 -19.89 -2.96 11.47
N ALA A 148 -19.00 -2.36 12.26
CA ALA A 148 -17.67 -2.89 12.49
C ALA A 148 -17.71 -4.28 13.12
N GLU A 149 -18.59 -4.49 14.09
CA GLU A 149 -18.81 -5.77 14.78
C GLU A 149 -19.28 -6.87 13.81
N GLY A 150 -20.24 -6.54 12.92
CA GLY A 150 -20.71 -7.46 11.90
C GLY A 150 -19.62 -7.85 10.91
N LEU A 151 -18.79 -6.89 10.49
CA LEU A 151 -17.65 -7.16 9.61
C LEU A 151 -16.61 -8.08 10.28
N VAL A 152 -16.34 -7.88 11.55
CA VAL A 152 -15.41 -8.70 12.32
C VAL A 152 -15.94 -10.11 12.52
N GLU A 153 -17.22 -10.26 12.89
CA GLU A 153 -17.86 -11.57 13.03
C GLU A 153 -17.81 -12.34 11.71
N SER A 154 -18.19 -11.70 10.61
CA SER A 154 -18.10 -12.27 9.25
C SER A 154 -16.69 -12.75 8.91
N ALA A 155 -15.66 -11.97 9.26
CA ALA A 155 -14.27 -12.35 8.98
C ALA A 155 -13.84 -13.56 9.83
N LEU A 156 -14.14 -13.57 11.11
CA LEU A 156 -13.77 -14.64 12.04
C LEU A 156 -14.49 -15.95 11.72
N ASP A 157 -15.77 -15.90 11.34
CA ASP A 157 -16.52 -17.10 10.94
C ASP A 157 -15.92 -17.74 9.69
N LYS A 158 -15.53 -16.93 8.70
CA LYS A 158 -14.87 -17.42 7.48
C LYS A 158 -13.47 -17.97 7.75
N VAL A 159 -12.72 -17.38 8.67
CA VAL A 159 -11.42 -17.89 9.12
C VAL A 159 -11.61 -19.24 9.80
N ARG A 160 -12.58 -19.35 10.72
CA ARG A 160 -12.89 -20.57 11.45
C ARG A 160 -13.19 -21.75 10.51
N ILE A 161 -13.96 -21.52 9.43
CA ILE A 161 -14.25 -22.55 8.44
C ILE A 161 -12.95 -23.18 7.90
N ILE A 162 -11.93 -22.37 7.60
CA ILE A 162 -10.67 -22.87 7.06
C ILE A 162 -9.78 -23.48 8.15
N GLU A 163 -9.79 -22.92 9.35
CA GLU A 163 -9.04 -23.46 10.50
C GLU A 163 -9.59 -24.84 10.94
N GLU A 164 -10.89 -25.04 10.93
CA GLU A 164 -11.54 -26.33 11.19
C GLU A 164 -11.17 -27.41 10.15
N MET A 165 -10.80 -26.99 8.94
CA MET A 165 -10.19 -27.86 7.94
C MET A 165 -8.69 -28.13 8.21
N GLY A 166 -8.14 -27.62 9.33
CA GLY A 166 -6.75 -27.81 9.74
C GLY A 166 -5.76 -26.97 8.93
N TYR A 167 -6.12 -25.76 8.52
CA TYR A 167 -5.23 -24.83 7.81
C TYR A 167 -5.29 -23.42 8.41
N ASP A 168 -4.16 -22.92 8.89
CA ASP A 168 -4.05 -21.63 9.56
C ASP A 168 -3.07 -20.64 8.91
N ASN A 169 -2.55 -20.99 7.71
CA ASN A 169 -1.70 -20.09 6.92
C ASN A 169 -2.58 -19.03 6.21
N LEU A 170 -3.11 -18.11 7.02
CA LEU A 170 -4.17 -17.19 6.63
C LEU A 170 -3.75 -15.73 6.76
N VAL A 171 -4.35 -14.91 5.93
CA VAL A 171 -4.32 -13.44 5.99
C VAL A 171 -5.77 -12.94 5.99
N ILE A 172 -6.08 -11.95 6.78
CA ILE A 172 -7.44 -11.40 6.86
C ILE A 172 -7.46 -10.00 6.24
N SER A 173 -8.51 -9.68 5.51
CA SER A 173 -8.78 -8.31 5.07
C SER A 173 -10.23 -7.94 5.32
N ILE A 174 -10.42 -6.83 6.04
CA ILE A 174 -11.71 -6.17 6.21
C ILE A 174 -11.62 -4.83 5.50
N LYS A 175 -12.59 -4.53 4.65
CA LYS A 175 -12.63 -3.28 3.90
C LYS A 175 -14.00 -2.62 3.98
N SER A 176 -13.98 -1.32 4.19
CA SER A 176 -15.15 -0.45 4.12
C SER A 176 -14.80 0.83 3.37
N SER A 177 -15.80 1.45 2.77
CA SER A 177 -15.73 2.81 2.24
C SER A 177 -15.91 3.86 3.36
N ASP A 178 -16.47 3.47 4.49
CA ASP A 178 -16.51 4.28 5.71
C ASP A 178 -15.19 4.08 6.47
N VAL A 179 -14.44 5.17 6.60
CA VAL A 179 -13.09 5.16 7.21
C VAL A 179 -13.15 4.81 8.70
N MET A 180 -14.11 5.37 9.43
CA MET A 180 -14.20 5.15 10.88
C MET A 180 -14.67 3.74 11.20
N MET A 181 -15.63 3.22 10.44
CA MET A 181 -16.07 1.82 10.54
C MET A 181 -14.91 0.87 10.21
N CYS A 182 -14.14 1.15 9.16
CA CYS A 182 -12.98 0.35 8.78
C CYS A 182 -11.92 0.34 9.90
N ALA A 183 -11.60 1.50 10.47
CA ALA A 183 -10.66 1.61 11.59
C ALA A 183 -11.15 0.83 12.81
N LYS A 184 -12.42 1.01 13.18
CA LYS A 184 -13.02 0.29 14.31
C LYS A 184 -13.03 -1.23 14.13
N ALA A 185 -13.33 -1.70 12.91
CA ALA A 185 -13.27 -3.13 12.60
C ALA A 185 -11.85 -3.68 12.77
N HIS A 186 -10.80 -2.91 12.42
CA HIS A 186 -9.41 -3.34 12.61
C HIS A 186 -8.99 -3.34 14.08
N GLU A 187 -9.45 -2.39 14.89
CA GLU A 187 -9.26 -2.44 16.35
C GLU A 187 -9.86 -3.72 16.93
N LEU A 188 -11.12 -3.98 16.62
CA LEU A 188 -11.86 -5.13 17.17
C LEU A 188 -11.28 -6.49 16.73
N ILE A 189 -10.84 -6.61 15.47
CA ILE A 189 -10.29 -7.88 15.00
C ILE A 189 -8.88 -8.13 15.53
N ALA A 190 -8.09 -7.08 15.73
CA ALA A 190 -6.75 -7.18 16.31
C ALA A 190 -6.75 -7.74 17.74
N GLU A 191 -7.86 -7.59 18.48
CA GLU A 191 -8.04 -8.18 19.81
C GLU A 191 -8.40 -9.68 19.78
N LYS A 192 -8.79 -10.20 18.62
CA LYS A 192 -9.44 -11.53 18.48
C LYS A 192 -8.64 -12.53 17.64
N THR A 193 -7.60 -12.10 16.96
CA THR A 193 -6.78 -12.95 16.10
C THR A 193 -5.32 -12.53 16.11
N ASP A 194 -4.44 -13.45 15.76
CA ASP A 194 -3.01 -13.21 15.51
C ASP A 194 -2.65 -13.37 14.02
N HIS A 195 -3.62 -13.51 13.15
CA HIS A 195 -3.39 -13.56 11.70
C HIS A 195 -2.97 -12.18 11.17
N PRO A 196 -2.03 -12.12 10.19
CA PRO A 196 -1.67 -10.88 9.53
C PRO A 196 -2.88 -10.20 8.86
N LEU A 197 -2.92 -8.87 8.93
CA LEU A 197 -4.00 -8.06 8.39
C LEU A 197 -3.56 -7.32 7.12
N HIS A 198 -4.37 -7.44 6.07
CA HIS A 198 -4.25 -6.65 4.86
C HIS A 198 -5.23 -5.48 4.91
N VAL A 199 -4.68 -4.27 4.96
CA VAL A 199 -5.44 -3.04 5.24
C VAL A 199 -5.62 -2.19 3.98
N GLY A 200 -6.76 -1.57 3.84
CA GLY A 200 -7.05 -0.60 2.79
C GLY A 200 -8.49 -0.11 2.85
N ILE A 201 -8.71 1.10 2.37
CA ILE A 201 -10.06 1.66 2.21
C ILE A 201 -10.55 1.30 0.82
N THR A 202 -11.74 0.70 0.72
CA THR A 202 -12.36 0.39 -0.57
C THR A 202 -13.18 1.58 -1.07
N GLU A 203 -13.39 1.66 -2.39
CA GLU A 203 -14.20 2.73 -3.00
C GLU A 203 -13.78 4.13 -2.53
N ALA A 204 -12.47 4.34 -2.42
CA ALA A 204 -11.93 5.59 -1.87
C ALA A 204 -12.22 6.80 -2.77
N GLY A 205 -12.28 6.60 -4.09
CA GLY A 205 -12.59 7.62 -5.06
C GLY A 205 -11.45 7.93 -6.03
N THR A 206 -11.54 9.08 -6.68
CA THR A 206 -10.54 9.57 -7.63
C THR A 206 -9.23 9.93 -6.94
N LEU A 207 -8.21 10.28 -7.72
CA LEU A 207 -6.85 10.53 -7.22
C LEU A 207 -6.82 11.50 -6.02
N TYR A 208 -7.49 12.63 -6.09
CA TYR A 208 -7.48 13.62 -5.01
C TYR A 208 -8.23 13.13 -3.77
N SER A 209 -9.53 12.89 -3.90
CA SER A 209 -10.38 12.50 -2.75
C SER A 209 -10.04 11.11 -2.23
N GLY A 210 -9.69 10.18 -3.12
CA GLY A 210 -9.29 8.84 -2.75
C GLY A 210 -7.97 8.80 -1.96
N ASN A 211 -7.01 9.67 -2.29
CA ASN A 211 -5.77 9.79 -1.53
C ASN A 211 -6.00 10.34 -0.13
N ILE A 212 -6.84 11.37 0.03
CA ILE A 212 -7.18 11.90 1.34
C ILE A 212 -7.84 10.82 2.19
N LYS A 213 -8.85 10.15 1.64
CA LYS A 213 -9.60 9.11 2.32
C LYS A 213 -8.71 7.92 2.73
N SER A 214 -7.84 7.48 1.83
CA SER A 214 -6.88 6.40 2.09
C SER A 214 -5.82 6.80 3.11
N ALA A 215 -5.29 8.02 3.04
CA ALA A 215 -4.30 8.51 3.97
C ALA A 215 -4.87 8.62 5.40
N VAL A 216 -6.10 9.13 5.55
CA VAL A 216 -6.77 9.19 6.85
C VAL A 216 -7.02 7.78 7.39
N GLY A 217 -7.63 6.89 6.59
CA GLY A 217 -7.97 5.54 7.04
C GLY A 217 -6.76 4.68 7.37
N LEU A 218 -5.78 4.64 6.48
CA LEU A 218 -4.52 3.93 6.73
C LEU A 218 -3.73 4.56 7.87
N GLY A 219 -3.73 5.90 7.98
CA GLY A 219 -3.08 6.62 9.06
C GLY A 219 -3.61 6.21 10.43
N ILE A 220 -4.94 6.19 10.61
CA ILE A 220 -5.57 5.77 11.86
C ILE A 220 -5.22 4.31 12.21
N ILE A 221 -5.32 3.39 11.25
CA ILE A 221 -5.11 1.96 11.51
C ILE A 221 -3.63 1.67 11.76
N LEU A 222 -2.74 2.15 10.90
CA LEU A 222 -1.30 1.88 10.99
C LEU A 222 -0.65 2.52 12.21
N SER A 223 -1.12 3.70 12.67
CA SER A 223 -0.62 4.37 13.87
C SER A 223 -0.88 3.57 15.16
N GLN A 224 -1.90 2.72 15.15
CA GLN A 224 -2.19 1.78 16.26
C GLN A 224 -1.32 0.52 16.23
N GLY A 225 -0.41 0.41 15.28
CA GLY A 225 0.42 -0.79 15.12
C GLY A 225 -0.32 -1.96 14.48
N ILE A 226 -1.39 -1.70 13.73
CA ILE A 226 -2.21 -2.70 13.03
C ILE A 226 -1.92 -2.63 11.53
N GLY A 227 -1.78 -3.80 10.89
CA GLY A 227 -1.59 -3.91 9.43
C GLY A 227 -0.21 -4.41 9.02
N ASP A 228 -0.19 -5.46 8.22
CA ASP A 228 1.01 -6.16 7.75
C ASP A 228 1.22 -5.97 6.24
N THR A 229 0.15 -5.74 5.50
CA THR A 229 0.18 -5.32 4.10
C THR A 229 -0.88 -4.25 3.87
N ILE A 230 -0.62 -3.34 2.94
CA ILE A 230 -1.57 -2.28 2.58
C ILE A 230 -1.87 -2.26 1.07
N ARG A 231 -3.05 -1.76 0.74
CA ARG A 231 -3.39 -1.34 -0.61
C ARG A 231 -4.15 -0.02 -0.59
N VAL A 232 -3.63 0.97 -1.30
CA VAL A 232 -4.39 2.16 -1.71
C VAL A 232 -5.21 1.78 -2.93
N SER A 233 -6.52 2.07 -2.93
CA SER A 233 -7.43 1.76 -4.05
C SER A 233 -7.99 3.06 -4.61
N LEU A 234 -7.65 3.37 -5.85
CA LEU A 234 -8.02 4.63 -6.51
C LEU A 234 -8.74 4.34 -7.83
N THR A 235 -9.67 5.23 -8.18
CA THR A 235 -10.17 5.33 -9.56
C THR A 235 -9.11 6.06 -10.39
N GLY A 236 -8.11 5.31 -10.88
CA GLY A 236 -6.95 5.84 -11.59
C GLY A 236 -5.94 4.75 -11.96
N ALA A 237 -4.77 5.17 -12.43
CA ALA A 237 -3.69 4.25 -12.78
C ALA A 237 -3.13 3.56 -11.52
N PRO A 238 -2.89 2.23 -11.55
CA PRO A 238 -2.32 1.50 -10.40
C PRO A 238 -0.97 2.05 -9.92
N LEU A 239 -0.21 2.71 -10.79
CA LEU A 239 1.05 3.38 -10.43
C LEU A 239 0.85 4.46 -9.36
N GLU A 240 -0.26 5.21 -9.42
CA GLU A 240 -0.57 6.24 -8.44
C GLU A 240 -0.93 5.63 -7.06
N GLU A 241 -1.47 4.41 -7.03
CA GLU A 241 -1.70 3.68 -5.78
C GLU A 241 -0.38 3.39 -5.06
N ILE A 242 0.68 3.00 -5.80
CA ILE A 242 2.01 2.72 -5.25
C ILE A 242 2.68 3.99 -4.71
N LYS A 243 2.64 5.07 -5.48
CA LYS A 243 3.18 6.38 -5.04
C LYS A 243 2.54 6.85 -3.74
N SER A 244 1.20 6.76 -3.67
CA SER A 244 0.44 7.14 -2.49
C SER A 244 0.73 6.24 -1.29
N ALA A 245 0.80 4.92 -1.48
CA ALA A 245 1.13 3.97 -0.43
C ALA A 245 2.53 4.22 0.16
N LYS A 246 3.52 4.44 -0.70
CA LYS A 246 4.89 4.81 -0.28
C LYS A 246 4.90 6.09 0.54
N ARG A 247 4.18 7.12 0.08
CA ARG A 247 4.08 8.41 0.77
C ARG A 247 3.43 8.25 2.16
N ILE A 248 2.33 7.51 2.26
CA ILE A 248 1.64 7.24 3.52
C ILE A 248 2.57 6.53 4.51
N LEU A 249 3.21 5.44 4.09
CA LEU A 249 4.12 4.68 4.96
C LEU A 249 5.32 5.53 5.41
N LYS A 250 5.88 6.35 4.53
CA LYS A 250 6.98 7.24 4.87
C LYS A 250 6.54 8.32 5.86
N THR A 251 5.39 8.97 5.63
CA THR A 251 4.83 10.00 6.52
C THR A 251 4.60 9.46 7.94
N LEU A 252 4.27 8.16 8.07
CA LEU A 252 4.10 7.49 9.36
C LEU A 252 5.41 6.94 9.95
N GLY A 253 6.57 7.12 9.30
CA GLY A 253 7.84 6.56 9.73
C GLY A 253 7.92 5.02 9.62
N LEU A 254 7.03 4.41 8.86
CA LEU A 254 6.91 2.94 8.72
C LEU A 254 7.67 2.39 7.51
N ARG A 255 8.21 3.24 6.66
CA ARG A 255 9.08 2.89 5.53
C ARG A 255 10.20 3.90 5.43
N LYS A 256 11.43 3.41 5.28
CA LYS A 256 12.62 4.22 5.04
C LYS A 256 12.91 4.31 3.54
N GLY A 257 13.74 5.29 3.18
CA GLY A 257 14.19 5.51 1.81
C GLY A 257 13.36 6.51 1.02
N GLY A 258 14.00 7.14 0.05
CA GLY A 258 13.46 8.22 -0.75
C GLY A 258 13.51 9.58 -0.03
N VAL A 259 13.45 10.65 -0.79
CA VAL A 259 13.52 12.02 -0.27
C VAL A 259 12.14 12.47 0.23
N GLU A 260 12.10 13.03 1.45
CA GLU A 260 10.93 13.74 1.97
C GLU A 260 11.07 15.23 1.63
N VAL A 261 10.12 15.80 0.90
CA VAL A 261 10.10 17.24 0.62
C VAL A 261 9.16 17.92 1.60
N VAL A 262 9.66 18.92 2.29
CA VAL A 262 8.88 19.85 3.12
C VAL A 262 8.96 21.24 2.52
N SER A 263 7.83 21.93 2.45
CA SER A 263 7.80 23.31 1.97
C SER A 263 6.94 24.17 2.88
N CYS A 264 7.31 25.43 3.03
CA CYS A 264 6.47 26.37 3.77
C CYS A 264 5.19 26.70 2.98
N PRO A 265 4.11 27.05 3.67
CA PRO A 265 2.91 27.53 2.99
C PRO A 265 3.21 28.88 2.32
N THR A 266 2.53 29.16 1.20
CA THR A 266 2.57 30.49 0.60
C THR A 266 1.99 31.51 1.58
N CYS A 267 2.73 32.60 1.82
CA CYS A 267 2.30 33.68 2.70
C CYS A 267 2.74 35.02 2.14
N GLY A 268 2.39 36.13 2.80
CA GLY A 268 2.75 37.49 2.35
C GLY A 268 4.25 37.78 2.30
N ARG A 269 5.09 36.90 2.85
CA ARG A 269 6.56 36.98 2.78
C ARG A 269 7.18 36.22 1.60
N THR A 270 6.43 35.39 0.93
CA THR A 270 6.90 34.66 -0.27
C THR A 270 7.33 35.62 -1.35
N ARG A 271 8.55 35.46 -1.88
CA ARG A 271 9.16 36.36 -2.87
C ARG A 271 9.51 35.68 -4.19
N ILE A 272 9.27 34.40 -4.32
CA ILE A 272 9.58 33.56 -5.49
C ILE A 272 8.33 32.79 -5.91
N ASP A 273 8.37 32.15 -7.07
CA ASP A 273 7.39 31.11 -7.45
C ASP A 273 7.63 29.84 -6.63
N LEU A 274 7.23 29.88 -5.35
CA LEU A 274 7.39 28.77 -4.41
C LEU A 274 6.63 27.51 -4.85
N ILE A 275 5.42 27.68 -5.39
CA ILE A 275 4.59 26.55 -5.85
C ILE A 275 5.30 25.82 -7.00
N GLY A 276 5.73 26.56 -8.00
CA GLY A 276 6.45 26.00 -9.15
C GLY A 276 7.78 25.35 -8.74
N LEU A 277 8.53 25.97 -7.83
CA LEU A 277 9.80 25.44 -7.33
C LEU A 277 9.59 24.15 -6.52
N ALA A 278 8.64 24.12 -5.59
CA ALA A 278 8.34 22.94 -4.80
C ALA A 278 7.91 21.76 -5.66
N ASN A 279 7.04 21.98 -6.64
CA ASN A 279 6.62 20.92 -7.58
C ASN A 279 7.80 20.39 -8.42
N LYS A 280 8.70 21.26 -8.87
CA LYS A 280 9.92 20.84 -9.60
C LYS A 280 10.85 20.02 -8.71
N VAL A 281 11.02 20.43 -7.44
CA VAL A 281 11.83 19.67 -6.48
C VAL A 281 11.19 18.30 -6.22
N GLU A 282 9.88 18.22 -5.95
CA GLU A 282 9.19 16.93 -5.76
C GLU A 282 9.37 15.99 -6.96
N ALA A 283 9.21 16.51 -8.17
CA ALA A 283 9.42 15.71 -9.38
C ALA A 283 10.88 15.26 -9.53
N MET A 284 11.84 16.14 -9.24
CA MET A 284 13.27 15.84 -9.33
C MET A 284 13.73 14.75 -8.37
N VAL A 285 13.18 14.73 -7.15
CA VAL A 285 13.63 13.79 -6.09
C VAL A 285 12.83 12.49 -6.05
N GLN A 286 11.82 12.33 -6.90
CA GLN A 286 10.90 11.18 -6.87
C GLN A 286 11.62 9.84 -6.93
N ASP A 287 12.68 9.74 -7.73
CA ASP A 287 13.44 8.50 -7.96
C ASP A 287 14.80 8.47 -7.23
N ILE A 288 15.09 9.48 -6.40
CA ILE A 288 16.32 9.52 -5.62
C ILE A 288 16.17 8.61 -4.38
N PRO A 289 17.04 7.59 -4.21
CA PRO A 289 16.89 6.62 -3.12
C PRO A 289 17.41 7.10 -1.76
N LEU A 290 17.84 8.35 -1.64
CA LEU A 290 18.35 8.92 -0.40
C LEU A 290 17.26 9.01 0.66
N ASP A 291 17.56 8.58 1.90
CA ASP A 291 16.65 8.72 3.06
C ASP A 291 16.91 10.03 3.79
N ILE A 292 16.53 11.13 3.17
CA ILE A 292 16.77 12.50 3.66
C ILE A 292 15.53 13.37 3.54
N LYS A 293 15.56 14.49 4.27
CA LYS A 293 14.54 15.55 4.22
C LYS A 293 15.09 16.77 3.50
N VAL A 294 14.38 17.21 2.47
CA VAL A 294 14.69 18.40 1.66
C VAL A 294 13.67 19.49 1.94
N ALA A 295 14.14 20.69 2.33
CA ALA A 295 13.28 21.84 2.57
C ALA A 295 13.25 22.80 1.37
N VAL A 296 12.05 23.30 1.01
CA VAL A 296 11.86 24.33 -0.02
C VAL A 296 11.13 25.52 0.61
N MET A 297 11.83 26.65 0.75
CA MET A 297 11.33 27.80 1.48
C MET A 297 11.18 29.03 0.58
N GLY A 298 10.06 29.73 0.73
CA GLY A 298 9.69 30.86 -0.11
C GLY A 298 10.25 32.23 0.29
N CYS A 299 11.03 32.31 1.39
CA CYS A 299 11.70 33.54 1.81
C CYS A 299 12.99 33.26 2.55
N VAL A 300 13.96 34.19 2.44
CA VAL A 300 15.27 34.08 3.08
C VAL A 300 15.29 34.50 4.56
N VAL A 301 14.17 35.04 5.07
CA VAL A 301 14.09 35.54 6.45
C VAL A 301 13.82 34.39 7.42
N ASN A 302 12.74 33.68 7.22
CA ASN A 302 12.34 32.55 8.07
C ASN A 302 12.82 31.19 7.52
N GLY A 303 13.14 31.15 6.21
CA GLY A 303 13.53 29.92 5.52
C GLY A 303 14.66 29.14 6.21
N PRO A 304 15.76 29.75 6.63
CA PRO A 304 16.82 29.04 7.34
C PRO A 304 16.37 28.42 8.67
N GLY A 305 15.49 29.10 9.42
CA GLY A 305 14.94 28.59 10.68
C GLY A 305 13.96 27.44 10.47
N GLU A 306 13.09 27.54 9.47
CA GLU A 306 12.12 26.51 9.11
C GLU A 306 12.79 25.28 8.43
N ALA A 307 13.91 25.49 7.76
CA ALA A 307 14.71 24.42 7.14
C ALA A 307 15.67 23.73 8.13
N LYS A 308 15.72 24.14 9.40
CA LYS A 308 16.71 23.67 10.38
C LYS A 308 16.66 22.16 10.62
N GLU A 309 15.48 21.57 10.54
CA GLU A 309 15.28 20.13 10.76
C GLU A 309 15.37 19.30 9.46
N ALA A 310 15.66 19.95 8.33
CA ALA A 310 15.94 19.26 7.09
C ALA A 310 17.45 19.00 6.92
N ASP A 311 17.80 17.92 6.24
CA ASP A 311 19.19 17.59 5.95
C ASP A 311 19.79 18.60 4.99
N ILE A 312 19.00 19.03 4.00
CA ILE A 312 19.34 20.06 3.03
C ILE A 312 18.10 20.87 2.67
N GLY A 313 18.28 22.13 2.31
CA GLY A 313 17.16 22.98 1.89
C GLY A 313 17.59 24.12 0.99
N ILE A 314 16.61 24.68 0.30
CA ILE A 314 16.75 25.90 -0.49
C ILE A 314 15.74 26.94 -0.01
N ALA A 315 16.15 28.20 0.02
CA ALA A 315 15.27 29.31 0.37
C ALA A 315 15.44 30.43 -0.67
N GLY A 316 14.34 30.87 -1.23
CA GLY A 316 14.35 31.91 -2.28
C GLY A 316 13.99 33.29 -1.74
N GLY A 317 14.67 34.33 -2.27
CA GLY A 317 14.35 35.73 -2.08
C GLY A 317 14.49 36.47 -3.41
N VAL A 318 14.18 37.78 -3.44
CA VAL A 318 14.23 38.56 -4.68
C VAL A 318 15.65 38.55 -5.25
N GLY A 319 15.86 37.87 -6.37
CA GLY A 319 17.13 37.77 -7.08
C GLY A 319 18.23 37.00 -6.33
N VAL A 320 17.94 36.42 -5.15
CA VAL A 320 18.91 35.67 -4.35
C VAL A 320 18.30 34.37 -3.83
N GLY A 321 19.10 33.32 -3.87
CA GLY A 321 18.78 32.02 -3.30
C GLY A 321 19.80 31.62 -2.24
N LEU A 322 19.37 30.85 -1.26
CA LEU A 322 20.20 30.26 -0.23
C LEU A 322 20.15 28.74 -0.31
N LEU A 323 21.33 28.12 -0.26
CA LEU A 323 21.47 26.70 0.03
C LEU A 323 21.75 26.53 1.52
N ILE A 324 21.02 25.64 2.15
CA ILE A 324 21.04 25.41 3.61
C ILE A 324 21.32 23.93 3.83
N LYS A 325 22.27 23.60 4.70
CA LYS A 325 22.53 22.23 5.18
C LYS A 325 22.47 22.21 6.70
N LYS A 326 21.64 21.33 7.25
CA LYS A 326 21.47 21.16 8.71
C LYS A 326 21.25 22.50 9.46
N GLY A 327 20.48 23.39 8.83
CA GLY A 327 20.13 24.70 9.38
C GLY A 327 21.15 25.83 9.14
N GLU A 328 22.30 25.56 8.53
CA GLU A 328 23.31 26.54 8.22
C GLU A 328 23.32 26.95 6.74
N ILE A 329 23.46 28.23 6.47
CA ILE A 329 23.58 28.76 5.12
C ILE A 329 24.97 28.43 4.60
N VAL A 330 25.07 27.51 3.63
CA VAL A 330 26.35 27.09 3.06
C VAL A 330 26.70 27.82 1.76
N LYS A 331 25.68 28.30 1.02
CA LYS A 331 25.92 29.00 -0.26
C LYS A 331 24.81 30.01 -0.56
N LYS A 332 25.21 31.13 -1.18
CA LYS A 332 24.28 32.09 -1.82
C LYS A 332 24.42 31.97 -3.33
N VAL A 333 23.30 31.86 -4.03
CA VAL A 333 23.23 31.71 -5.49
C VAL A 333 22.18 32.66 -6.05
N PRO A 334 22.16 32.95 -7.34
CA PRO A 334 21.01 33.56 -8.01
C PRO A 334 19.74 32.70 -7.83
N GLU A 335 18.59 33.35 -7.74
CA GLU A 335 17.29 32.66 -7.52
C GLU A 335 17.01 31.57 -8.54
N ASP A 336 17.31 31.82 -9.81
CA ASP A 336 17.12 30.93 -10.94
C ASP A 336 18.01 29.67 -10.91
N GLN A 337 19.06 29.65 -10.08
CA GLN A 337 19.97 28.51 -9.91
C GLN A 337 19.62 27.60 -8.71
N LEU A 338 18.56 27.90 -7.97
CA LEU A 338 18.20 27.13 -6.76
C LEU A 338 17.95 25.64 -7.03
N LEU A 339 17.26 25.34 -8.13
CA LEU A 339 16.97 23.95 -8.47
C LEU A 339 18.23 23.19 -8.89
N ASP A 340 19.10 23.84 -9.65
CA ASP A 340 20.33 23.22 -10.18
C ASP A 340 21.33 22.95 -9.06
N ILE A 341 21.52 23.90 -8.15
CA ILE A 341 22.42 23.69 -7.00
C ILE A 341 21.91 22.59 -6.07
N LEU A 342 20.59 22.51 -5.85
CA LEU A 342 20.03 21.43 -5.04
C LEU A 342 20.25 20.08 -5.72
N ARG A 343 20.07 20.00 -7.06
CA ARG A 343 20.33 18.78 -7.82
C ARG A 343 21.77 18.32 -7.74
N GLU A 344 22.72 19.23 -7.90
CA GLU A 344 24.15 18.94 -7.76
C GLU A 344 24.48 18.36 -6.38
N GLU A 345 23.96 18.98 -5.32
CA GLU A 345 24.20 18.53 -3.94
C GLU A 345 23.61 17.16 -3.66
N LEU A 346 22.43 16.87 -4.22
CA LEU A 346 21.80 15.56 -4.06
C LEU A 346 22.51 14.44 -4.85
N LEU A 347 23.07 14.77 -6.02
CA LEU A 347 23.87 13.81 -6.81
C LEU A 347 25.20 13.44 -6.14
N HIS A 348 25.77 14.36 -5.36
CA HIS A 348 27.05 14.18 -4.65
C HIS A 348 26.84 14.13 -3.13
N TRP A 349 25.68 13.60 -2.70
CA TRP A 349 25.34 13.58 -1.29
C TRP A 349 26.26 12.67 -0.47
N GLU A 350 27.03 13.28 0.44
CA GLU A 350 27.94 12.57 1.34
C GLU A 350 27.42 12.48 2.80
N GLY A 351 26.23 13.05 3.10
CA GLY A 351 25.62 13.00 4.44
C GLY A 351 25.76 14.29 5.26
#